data_bf92018c19714a3905684b5ad5b79852
#
_entry.id   bf92018c19714a3905684b5ad5b79852
#
_cell.length_a   1.000
_cell.length_b   1.000
_cell.length_c   1.000
_cell.angle_alpha   90.00
_cell.angle_beta   90.00
_cell.angle_gamma   90.00
#
_symmetry.space_group_name_H-M   'P 1'
#
loop_
_entity.id
_entity.type
_entity.pdbx_description
1 polymer ?
#
loop_
_entity_poly.entity_id
_entity_poly.type
_entity_poly.pdbx_seq_one_letter_code
_entity_poly.pdbx_strand_id
1 'polypeptide(L)' 'MQGPKQEGKYPDRALEFESEMAARVVDALDEAEAAGWDRLEAAKAMVRAAKGVYMGESGTDPNE' A
#
# COMPACT_ATOMS: atom_id res chain seq x y z
N MET A 1 -3.20 -10.34 -6.67
CA MET A 1 -4.19 -9.25 -6.54
C MET A 1 -5.13 -9.28 -7.75
N GLN A 2 -6.41 -9.15 -7.49
CA GLN A 2 -7.39 -9.07 -8.58
C GLN A 2 -7.49 -7.65 -9.09
N GLY A 3 -7.78 -7.50 -10.38
CA GLY A 3 -8.03 -6.19 -10.96
C GLY A 3 -9.39 -5.63 -10.56
N PRO A 4 -9.75 -4.44 -11.06
CA PRO A 4 -11.05 -3.85 -10.76
C PRO A 4 -12.19 -4.74 -11.22
N LYS A 5 -13.28 -4.71 -10.48
CA LYS A 5 -14.46 -5.52 -10.83
C LYS A 5 -15.15 -5.05 -12.10
N GLN A 6 -15.01 -3.78 -12.42
CA GLN A 6 -15.60 -3.18 -13.61
C GLN A 6 -14.52 -2.46 -14.40
N GLU A 7 -14.71 -2.39 -15.71
CA GLU A 7 -13.82 -1.62 -16.55
C GLU A 7 -14.07 -0.14 -16.38
N GLY A 8 -13.01 0.66 -16.49
CA GLY A 8 -13.09 2.10 -16.33
C GLY A 8 -13.21 2.54 -14.88
N LYS A 9 -13.57 3.79 -14.70
CA LYS A 9 -13.71 4.36 -13.37
C LYS A 9 -15.14 4.28 -12.87
N TYR A 10 -15.31 3.89 -11.62
CA TYR A 10 -16.59 3.85 -10.94
C TYR A 10 -16.41 4.36 -9.50
N PRO A 11 -17.49 4.80 -8.82
CA PRO A 11 -17.35 5.50 -7.53
C PRO A 11 -16.57 4.74 -6.46
N ASP A 12 -16.72 3.43 -6.38
CA ASP A 12 -16.10 2.63 -5.32
C ASP A 12 -14.75 2.05 -5.69
N ARG A 13 -14.21 2.41 -6.85
CA ARG A 13 -12.96 1.82 -7.32
C ARG A 13 -11.78 2.05 -6.38
N ALA A 14 -11.63 3.28 -5.90
CA ALA A 14 -10.54 3.62 -5.01
C ALA A 14 -10.64 2.87 -3.70
N LEU A 15 -11.85 2.78 -3.14
CA LEU A 15 -12.07 2.06 -1.89
C LEU A 15 -11.85 0.57 -2.05
N GLU A 16 -12.28 0.00 -3.16
CA GLU A 16 -12.04 -1.41 -3.46
C GLU A 16 -10.55 -1.71 -3.52
N PHE A 17 -9.79 -0.87 -4.20
CA PHE A 17 -8.35 -1.05 -4.33
C PHE A 17 -7.66 -0.89 -2.97
N GLU A 18 -8.05 0.13 -2.19
CA GLU A 18 -7.50 0.33 -0.86
C GLU A 18 -7.73 -0.86 0.06
N SER A 19 -8.91 -1.49 -0.02
CA SER A 19 -9.20 -2.68 0.77
C SER A 19 -8.27 -3.83 0.42
N GLU A 20 -8.04 -4.04 -0.86
CA GLU A 20 -7.13 -5.09 -1.30
C GLU A 20 -5.70 -4.80 -0.87
N MET A 21 -5.27 -3.55 -0.99
CA MET A 21 -3.92 -3.16 -0.57
C MET A 21 -3.77 -3.27 0.94
N ALA A 22 -4.80 -2.92 1.71
CA ALA A 22 -4.74 -3.06 3.17
C ALA A 22 -4.52 -4.51 3.57
N ALA A 23 -5.17 -5.45 2.89
CA ALA A 23 -4.95 -6.87 3.17
C ALA A 23 -3.50 -7.28 2.89
N ARG A 24 -2.91 -6.77 1.81
CA ARG A 24 -1.51 -7.04 1.48
C ARG A 24 -0.56 -6.45 2.52
N VAL A 25 -0.87 -5.25 2.99
CA VAL A 25 -0.07 -4.60 4.03
C VAL A 25 -0.12 -5.42 5.33
N VAL A 26 -1.30 -5.89 5.72
CA VAL A 26 -1.43 -6.72 6.92
C VAL A 26 -0.60 -8.01 6.79
N ASP A 27 -0.66 -8.66 5.63
CA ASP A 27 0.15 -9.86 5.40
C ASP A 27 1.65 -9.54 5.50
N ALA A 28 2.08 -8.42 4.95
CA ALA A 28 3.48 -8.00 5.04
C ALA A 28 3.90 -7.69 6.47
N LEU A 29 2.99 -7.09 7.27
CA LEU A 29 3.26 -6.84 8.68
C LEU A 29 3.40 -8.13 9.46
N ASP A 30 2.55 -9.12 9.16
CA ASP A 30 2.65 -10.43 9.81
C ASP A 30 3.98 -11.11 9.50
N GLU A 31 4.44 -11.02 8.26
CA GLU A 31 5.74 -11.55 7.88
C GLU A 31 6.88 -10.83 8.60
N ALA A 32 6.80 -9.51 8.71
CA ALA A 32 7.82 -8.72 9.40
C ALA A 32 7.91 -9.10 10.88
N GLU A 33 6.76 -9.27 11.54
CA GLU A 33 6.74 -9.68 12.93
C GLU A 33 7.33 -11.08 13.10
N ALA A 34 7.02 -11.99 12.20
CA ALA A 34 7.60 -13.34 12.23
C ALA A 34 9.11 -13.30 12.10
N ALA A 35 9.65 -12.31 11.39
CA ALA A 35 11.09 -12.12 11.24
C ALA A 35 11.74 -11.38 12.42
N GLY A 36 10.95 -10.90 13.35
CA GLY A 36 11.45 -10.22 14.55
C GLY A 36 11.32 -8.70 14.55
N TRP A 37 10.68 -8.10 13.55
CA TRP A 37 10.50 -6.66 13.49
C TRP A 37 9.31 -6.21 14.32
N ASP A 38 9.43 -5.05 14.95
CA ASP A 38 8.30 -4.44 15.63
C ASP A 38 7.25 -4.01 14.60
N ARG A 39 5.97 -4.28 14.91
CA ARG A 39 4.88 -4.04 13.97
C ARG A 39 4.74 -2.55 13.59
N LEU A 40 4.86 -1.65 14.56
CA LEU A 40 4.80 -0.22 14.28
C LEU A 40 5.96 0.25 13.44
N GLU A 41 7.16 -0.24 13.74
CA GLU A 41 8.35 0.07 12.96
C GLU A 41 8.18 -0.40 11.52
N ALA A 42 7.69 -1.62 11.35
CA ALA A 42 7.42 -2.17 10.02
C ALA A 42 6.38 -1.34 9.26
N ALA A 43 5.31 -0.92 9.95
CA ALA A 43 4.28 -0.09 9.33
C ALA A 43 4.83 1.25 8.87
N LYS A 44 5.68 1.89 9.67
CA LYS A 44 6.34 3.14 9.28
C LYS A 44 7.22 2.95 8.05
N ALA A 45 7.95 1.85 8.00
CA ALA A 45 8.80 1.54 6.85
C ALA A 45 7.97 1.36 5.59
N MET A 46 6.81 0.74 5.70
CA MET A 46 5.91 0.54 4.57
C MET A 46 5.36 1.85 4.04
N VAL A 47 5.00 2.79 4.94
CA VAL A 47 4.55 4.12 4.52
C VAL A 47 5.66 4.83 3.74
N ARG A 48 6.89 4.78 4.24
CA ARG A 48 8.03 5.41 3.57
C ARG A 48 8.33 4.76 2.23
N ALA A 49 8.26 3.44 2.18
CA ALA A 49 8.49 2.70 0.94
C ALA A 49 7.43 3.05 -0.11
N ALA A 50 6.16 3.14 0.31
CA ALA A 50 5.08 3.50 -0.60
C ALA A 50 5.25 4.92 -1.14
N LYS A 51 5.68 5.85 -0.28
CA LYS A 51 5.97 7.22 -0.73
C LYS A 51 7.10 7.24 -1.75
N GLY A 52 8.17 6.48 -1.50
CA GLY A 52 9.28 6.39 -2.42
C GLY A 52 8.88 5.87 -3.79
N VAL A 53 8.06 4.84 -3.81
CA VAL A 53 7.54 4.28 -5.06
C VAL A 53 6.64 5.31 -5.75
N TYR A 54 5.76 5.97 -4.99
CA TYR A 54 4.89 7.02 -5.52
C TYR A 54 5.70 8.14 -6.20
N MET A 55 6.74 8.62 -5.52
CA MET A 55 7.61 9.65 -6.08
C MET A 55 8.29 9.20 -7.37
N GLY A 56 8.79 7.98 -7.38
CA GLY A 56 9.43 7.43 -8.57
C GLY A 56 8.47 7.28 -9.75
N GLU A 57 7.25 6.80 -9.49
CA GLU A 57 6.26 6.59 -10.55
C GLU A 57 5.64 7.88 -11.05
N SER A 58 5.40 8.83 -10.16
CA SER A 58 4.75 10.10 -10.55
C SER A 58 5.73 11.16 -11.02
N GLY A 59 6.99 11.05 -10.63
CA GLY A 59 7.99 12.08 -10.92
C GLY A 59 7.80 13.35 -10.12
N THR A 60 6.99 13.30 -9.06
CA THR A 60 6.72 14.45 -8.22
C THR A 60 7.00 14.16 -6.76
N ASP A 61 7.36 15.22 -6.01
CA ASP A 61 7.55 15.13 -4.58
C ASP A 61 6.16 15.12 -3.91
N PRO A 62 5.86 14.14 -3.02
CA PRO A 62 4.56 14.12 -2.34
C PRO A 62 4.26 15.36 -1.51
N ASN A 63 5.27 16.16 -1.20
CA ASN A 63 5.09 17.39 -0.42
C ASN A 63 4.82 18.63 -1.27
N GLU A 64 4.74 18.47 -2.56
CA GLU A 64 4.43 19.57 -3.48
C GLU A 64 2.94 19.67 -3.78
#